data_239e607f75f6a13de59983a44a266517
#
_entry.id   239e607f75f6a13de59983a44a266517
#
_cell.length_a   1.000
_cell.length_b   1.000
_cell.length_c   1.000
_cell.angle_alpha   90.00
_cell.angle_beta   90.00
_cell.angle_gamma   90.00
#
_symmetry.space_group_name_H-M   'P 1'
#
loop_
_entity.id
_entity.type
_entity.pdbx_description
1 polymer ?
#
loop_
_entity_poly.entity_id
_entity_poly.type
_entity_poly.pdbx_seq_one_letter_code
_entity_poly.pdbx_strand_id
1 'polypeptide(L)'
;MKMSIGSVFLGFIAILGIALLSGCEKEVLDVQEVFPFEVKVMPVPKEIGIGESVEIRFSIISSGNYTGNTYRLRYFQNDGQGSLNYAGYKPYLPNDLYPLAEKEFRLYYTSESLVSQQFDVWIVDSFGNEKQISFQFNNKKLGPIIIGPVR
;
A
#
# COMPACT_ATOMS: atom_id res chain seq x y z
N MET A 1 -62.08 32.76 -40.73
CA MET A 1 -60.77 32.17 -40.74
C MET A 1 -60.88 30.81 -40.05
N LYS A 2 -61.03 29.71 -40.80
CA LYS A 2 -61.17 28.37 -40.27
C LYS A 2 -59.75 27.79 -40.08
N MET A 3 -59.22 27.83 -38.86
CA MET A 3 -58.02 27.09 -38.53
C MET A 3 -58.31 25.58 -38.53
N SER A 4 -57.70 24.87 -39.47
CA SER A 4 -57.84 23.42 -39.58
C SER A 4 -57.21 22.73 -38.37
N ILE A 5 -58.03 21.96 -37.65
CA ILE A 5 -57.62 21.19 -36.49
C ILE A 5 -56.39 20.27 -36.75
N GLY A 6 -56.25 19.85 -38.04
CA GLY A 6 -55.09 19.04 -38.44
C GLY A 6 -53.75 19.76 -38.41
N SER A 7 -53.70 21.08 -38.57
CA SER A 7 -52.45 21.85 -38.53
C SER A 7 -51.93 22.04 -37.07
N VAL A 8 -52.84 22.13 -36.12
CA VAL A 8 -52.50 22.24 -34.70
C VAL A 8 -51.95 20.91 -34.16
N PHE A 9 -52.53 19.78 -34.60
CA PHE A 9 -52.08 18.44 -34.21
C PHE A 9 -50.68 18.11 -34.75
N LEU A 10 -50.37 18.53 -35.99
CA LEU A 10 -49.05 18.31 -36.58
C LEU A 10 -47.94 19.11 -35.85
N GLY A 11 -48.27 20.33 -35.40
CA GLY A 11 -47.38 21.17 -34.62
C GLY A 11 -47.05 20.59 -33.22
N PHE A 12 -48.05 19.98 -32.59
CA PHE A 12 -47.84 19.36 -31.25
C PHE A 12 -46.97 18.12 -31.32
N ILE A 13 -47.10 17.31 -32.36
CA ILE A 13 -46.24 16.09 -32.57
C ILE A 13 -44.80 16.50 -32.87
N ALA A 14 -44.57 17.58 -33.62
CA ALA A 14 -43.22 18.06 -33.90
C ALA A 14 -42.51 18.61 -32.67
N ILE A 15 -43.20 19.29 -31.75
CA ILE A 15 -42.63 19.80 -30.48
C ILE A 15 -42.34 18.67 -29.54
N LEU A 16 -43.17 17.63 -29.43
CA LEU A 16 -42.96 16.47 -28.59
C LEU A 16 -41.76 15.62 -29.05
N GLY A 17 -41.51 15.56 -30.38
CA GLY A 17 -40.36 14.83 -30.94
C GLY A 17 -39.01 15.47 -30.62
N ILE A 18 -38.93 16.80 -30.45
CA ILE A 18 -37.69 17.53 -30.14
C ILE A 18 -37.31 17.38 -28.66
N ALA A 19 -38.30 17.21 -27.78
CA ALA A 19 -38.06 17.04 -26.34
C ALA A 19 -37.40 15.69 -25.97
N LEU A 20 -37.43 14.69 -26.84
CA LEU A 20 -36.85 13.36 -26.57
C LEU A 20 -35.38 13.23 -26.99
N LEU A 21 -34.78 14.26 -27.60
CA LEU A 21 -33.39 14.24 -28.04
C LEU A 21 -32.41 14.90 -27.07
N SER A 22 -32.89 15.41 -25.94
CA SER A 22 -32.07 16.13 -24.96
C SER A 22 -31.43 15.20 -23.88
N GLY A 23 -31.46 13.90 -24.06
CA GLY A 23 -30.96 12.91 -23.11
C GLY A 23 -29.57 12.35 -23.43
N CYS A 24 -28.61 13.17 -23.87
CA CYS A 24 -27.20 12.80 -23.82
C CYS A 24 -26.60 13.40 -22.57
N GLU A 25 -26.83 12.78 -21.42
CA GLU A 25 -25.88 12.89 -20.32
C GLU A 25 -24.54 12.28 -20.78
N LYS A 26 -23.56 13.14 -20.97
CA LYS A 26 -22.17 12.68 -21.03
C LYS A 26 -21.88 12.11 -19.66
N GLU A 27 -22.01 10.80 -19.50
CA GLU A 27 -21.28 10.11 -18.45
C GLU A 27 -19.82 10.45 -18.69
N VAL A 28 -19.29 11.33 -17.87
CA VAL A 28 -17.85 11.49 -17.69
C VAL A 28 -17.44 10.16 -17.05
N LEU A 29 -17.03 9.21 -17.89
CA LEU A 29 -16.27 8.05 -17.43
C LEU A 29 -15.04 8.65 -16.78
N ASP A 30 -15.07 8.77 -15.46
CA ASP A 30 -13.90 9.02 -14.65
C ASP A 30 -13.04 7.76 -14.79
N VAL A 31 -12.22 7.73 -15.85
CA VAL A 31 -11.23 6.69 -16.06
C VAL A 31 -10.22 6.90 -14.97
N GLN A 32 -10.48 6.30 -13.83
CA GLN A 32 -9.53 6.22 -12.74
C GLN A 32 -8.37 5.35 -13.25
N GLU A 33 -7.39 5.99 -13.85
CA GLU A 33 -6.16 5.32 -14.26
C GLU A 33 -5.47 4.83 -13.00
N VAL A 34 -5.57 3.53 -12.75
CA VAL A 34 -4.90 2.86 -11.64
C VAL A 34 -3.44 2.70 -12.03
N PHE A 35 -2.57 3.52 -11.44
CA PHE A 35 -1.14 3.44 -11.71
C PHE A 35 -0.47 2.47 -10.75
N PRO A 36 0.02 1.33 -11.26
CA PRO A 36 0.72 0.37 -10.43
C PRO A 36 2.04 0.95 -9.91
N PHE A 37 2.39 0.58 -8.71
CA PHE A 37 3.71 0.83 -8.16
C PHE A 37 4.42 -0.49 -7.83
N GLU A 38 5.74 -0.45 -7.75
CA GLU A 38 6.59 -1.54 -7.30
C GLU A 38 7.30 -1.14 -6.01
N VAL A 39 7.64 -2.14 -5.21
CA VAL A 39 8.44 -1.95 -4.00
C VAL A 39 9.75 -2.74 -4.17
N LYS A 40 10.87 -2.04 -4.13
CA LYS A 40 12.20 -2.65 -4.07
C LYS A 40 12.71 -2.65 -2.65
N VAL A 41 13.33 -3.75 -2.25
CA VAL A 41 13.96 -3.90 -0.95
C VAL A 41 15.42 -4.31 -1.16
N MET A 42 16.33 -3.68 -0.43
CA MET A 42 17.73 -4.08 -0.42
C MET A 42 17.86 -5.43 0.28
N PRO A 43 18.80 -6.30 -0.15
CA PRO A 43 19.04 -7.57 0.50
C PRO A 43 19.28 -7.40 2.01
N VAL A 44 18.65 -8.27 2.81
CA VAL A 44 18.82 -8.32 4.26
C VAL A 44 19.54 -9.61 4.68
N PRO A 45 20.16 -9.66 5.86
CA PRO A 45 20.71 -10.89 6.42
C PRO A 45 19.65 -11.99 6.49
N LYS A 46 20.06 -13.25 6.43
CA LYS A 46 19.16 -14.41 6.60
C LYS A 46 18.98 -14.84 8.05
N GLU A 47 19.83 -14.34 8.94
CA GLU A 47 19.86 -14.72 10.34
C GLU A 47 19.88 -13.47 11.21
N ILE A 48 19.21 -13.57 12.37
CA ILE A 48 19.18 -12.52 13.38
C ILE A 48 19.22 -13.16 14.77
N GLY A 49 20.00 -12.60 15.68
CA GLY A 49 20.04 -12.99 17.08
C GLY A 49 19.01 -12.22 17.90
N ILE A 50 18.61 -12.78 19.04
CA ILE A 50 17.75 -12.07 19.99
C ILE A 50 18.37 -10.74 20.40
N GLY A 51 17.61 -9.65 20.39
CA GLY A 51 18.05 -8.29 20.67
C GLY A 51 18.85 -7.62 19.55
N GLU A 52 19.18 -8.33 18.47
CA GLU A 52 19.80 -7.72 17.28
C GLU A 52 18.74 -7.00 16.44
N SER A 53 19.15 -5.92 15.77
CA SER A 53 18.33 -5.15 14.85
C SER A 53 18.88 -5.21 13.43
N VAL A 54 17.99 -5.31 12.45
CA VAL A 54 18.31 -5.27 11.02
C VAL A 54 17.68 -4.04 10.39
N GLU A 55 18.48 -3.26 9.66
CA GLU A 55 17.99 -2.17 8.82
C GLU A 55 17.46 -2.75 7.50
N ILE A 56 16.23 -2.39 7.15
CA ILE A 56 15.57 -2.78 5.91
C ILE A 56 15.28 -1.52 5.10
N ARG A 57 15.87 -1.42 3.91
CA ARG A 57 15.75 -0.27 3.04
C ARG A 57 14.73 -0.54 1.95
N PHE A 58 13.73 0.34 1.86
CA PHE A 58 12.65 0.28 0.89
C PHE A 58 12.74 1.43 -0.11
N SER A 59 12.34 1.14 -1.35
CA SER A 59 12.15 2.15 -2.40
C SER A 59 10.85 1.85 -3.14
N ILE A 60 9.91 2.81 -3.15
CA ILE A 60 8.66 2.74 -3.89
C ILE A 60 8.88 3.36 -5.26
N ILE A 61 8.67 2.57 -6.31
CA ILE A 61 8.80 2.98 -7.70
C ILE A 61 7.40 3.06 -8.32
N SER A 62 6.96 4.27 -8.61
CA SER A 62 5.69 4.51 -9.31
C SER A 62 5.94 4.72 -10.80
N SER A 63 5.06 4.22 -11.65
CA SER A 63 5.13 4.38 -13.11
C SER A 63 4.87 5.81 -13.60
N GLY A 64 4.43 6.70 -12.72
CA GLY A 64 4.17 8.11 -13.00
C GLY A 64 4.25 8.99 -11.76
N ASN A 65 4.28 10.30 -11.98
CA ASN A 65 4.35 11.28 -10.90
C ASN A 65 2.96 11.89 -10.66
N TYR A 66 2.11 11.16 -9.91
CA TYR A 66 0.76 11.62 -9.60
C TYR A 66 0.76 12.52 -8.38
N THR A 67 0.32 13.74 -8.61
CA THR A 67 0.06 14.71 -7.55
C THR A 67 -1.08 14.16 -6.68
N GLY A 68 -0.80 13.89 -5.40
CA GLY A 68 -1.81 13.42 -4.45
C GLY A 68 -1.80 11.91 -4.17
N ASN A 69 -0.99 11.10 -4.85
CA ASN A 69 -0.81 9.71 -4.44
C ASN A 69 0.01 9.65 -3.14
N THR A 70 -0.58 9.08 -2.11
CA THR A 70 0.03 8.88 -0.80
C THR A 70 0.17 7.39 -0.51
N TYR A 71 1.20 7.04 0.25
CA TYR A 71 1.47 5.66 0.63
C TYR A 71 1.33 5.49 2.13
N ARG A 72 0.89 4.30 2.52
CA ARG A 72 0.78 3.86 3.92
C ARG A 72 1.40 2.49 4.06
N LEU A 73 1.91 2.21 5.25
CA LEU A 73 2.52 0.94 5.63
C LEU A 73 1.66 0.25 6.68
N ARG A 74 1.55 -1.06 6.57
CA ARG A 74 1.02 -1.97 7.58
C ARG A 74 2.02 -3.10 7.80
N TYR A 75 2.16 -3.54 9.02
CA TYR A 75 3.06 -4.61 9.43
C TYR A 75 2.29 -5.72 10.14
N PHE A 76 2.66 -6.96 9.91
CA PHE A 76 2.11 -8.11 10.62
C PHE A 76 3.17 -9.15 10.92
N GLN A 77 3.26 -9.59 12.20
CA GLN A 77 4.15 -10.65 12.65
C GLN A 77 3.44 -11.99 12.48
N ASN A 78 3.96 -12.85 11.59
CA ASN A 78 3.38 -14.16 11.29
C ASN A 78 3.92 -15.25 12.21
N ASP A 79 5.24 -15.22 12.49
CA ASP A 79 5.92 -16.22 13.30
C ASP A 79 7.05 -15.59 14.12
N GLY A 80 7.34 -16.19 15.29
CA GLY A 80 8.30 -15.64 16.24
C GLY A 80 7.82 -14.34 16.88
N GLN A 81 8.75 -13.58 17.46
CA GLN A 81 8.50 -12.29 18.10
C GLN A 81 9.56 -11.28 17.71
N GLY A 82 9.13 -10.06 17.45
CA GLY A 82 9.99 -8.94 17.13
C GLY A 82 9.20 -7.65 17.01
N SER A 83 9.90 -6.55 16.92
CA SER A 83 9.33 -5.24 16.77
C SER A 83 9.87 -4.54 15.53
N LEU A 84 8.98 -3.86 14.79
CA LEU A 84 9.31 -3.07 13.62
C LEU A 84 9.11 -1.60 13.92
N ASN A 85 10.08 -0.76 13.61
CA ASN A 85 9.97 0.68 13.81
C ASN A 85 10.60 1.48 12.66
N TYR A 86 10.18 2.72 12.53
CA TYR A 86 10.88 3.75 11.76
C TYR A 86 11.95 4.38 12.67
N ALA A 87 13.10 4.75 12.12
CA ALA A 87 14.27 5.23 12.88
C ALA A 87 13.91 6.23 13.99
N GLY A 88 14.17 5.86 15.25
CA GLY A 88 13.95 6.71 16.42
C GLY A 88 12.50 6.86 16.88
N TYR A 89 11.54 6.20 16.22
CA TYR A 89 10.12 6.22 16.60
C TYR A 89 9.72 4.99 17.40
N LYS A 90 8.54 5.05 18.02
CA LYS A 90 7.94 3.90 18.72
C LYS A 90 7.70 2.74 17.74
N PRO A 91 7.79 1.49 18.19
CA PRO A 91 7.43 0.33 17.40
C PRO A 91 6.02 0.45 16.82
N TYR A 92 5.85 0.00 15.59
CA TYR A 92 4.56 -0.11 14.96
C TYR A 92 3.72 -1.20 15.63
N LEU A 93 2.44 -0.93 15.81
CA LEU A 93 1.49 -1.95 16.22
C LEU A 93 1.10 -2.80 15.01
N PRO A 94 1.00 -4.14 15.18
CA PRO A 94 0.55 -5.01 14.11
C PRO A 94 -0.83 -4.61 13.57
N ASN A 95 -1.01 -4.68 12.27
CA ASN A 95 -2.23 -4.33 11.52
C ASN A 95 -2.62 -2.85 11.47
N ASP A 96 -1.95 -1.96 12.16
CA ASP A 96 -2.20 -0.53 12.05
C ASP A 96 -1.58 0.05 10.77
N LEU A 97 -2.25 1.05 10.20
CA LEU A 97 -1.79 1.76 9.01
C LEU A 97 -1.03 3.03 9.40
N TYR A 98 0.20 3.14 8.96
CA TYR A 98 1.09 4.27 9.22
C TYR A 98 1.39 5.02 7.91
N PRO A 99 1.31 6.35 7.89
CA PRO A 99 1.64 7.13 6.70
C PRO A 99 3.13 7.06 6.41
N LEU A 100 3.46 7.00 5.11
CA LEU A 100 4.83 7.13 4.61
C LEU A 100 5.00 8.53 4.02
N ALA A 101 5.93 9.30 4.55
CA ALA A 101 6.23 10.65 4.07
C ALA A 101 7.05 10.64 2.78
N GLU A 102 7.87 9.61 2.59
CA GLU A 102 8.83 9.50 1.49
C GLU A 102 8.72 8.14 0.80
N LYS A 103 9.09 8.10 -0.49
CA LYS A 103 9.14 6.86 -1.27
C LYS A 103 10.39 6.01 -0.95
N GLU A 104 11.43 6.62 -0.42
CA GLU A 104 12.64 5.95 0.05
C GLU A 104 12.69 6.05 1.57
N PHE A 105 12.64 4.91 2.25
CA PHE A 105 12.60 4.87 3.71
C PHE A 105 13.29 3.63 4.27
N ARG A 106 13.53 3.66 5.57
CA ARG A 106 14.21 2.60 6.31
C ARG A 106 13.38 2.19 7.50
N LEU A 107 13.25 0.89 7.66
CA LEU A 107 12.65 0.29 8.84
C LEU A 107 13.73 -0.50 9.59
N TYR A 108 13.54 -0.63 10.88
CA TYR A 108 14.42 -1.41 11.75
C TYR A 108 13.57 -2.50 12.40
N TYR A 109 13.95 -3.74 12.12
CA TYR A 109 13.35 -4.90 12.77
C TYR A 109 14.27 -5.40 13.86
N THR A 110 13.77 -5.47 15.09
CA THR A 110 14.49 -5.98 16.26
C THR A 110 13.91 -7.33 16.66
N SER A 111 14.75 -8.35 16.74
CA SER A 111 14.35 -9.68 17.17
C SER A 111 14.14 -9.75 18.68
N GLU A 112 13.02 -10.34 19.11
CA GLU A 112 12.66 -10.59 20.50
C GLU A 112 12.51 -12.09 20.80
N SER A 113 13.01 -12.96 19.91
CA SER A 113 12.75 -14.39 19.91
C SER A 113 14.03 -15.20 19.66
N LEU A 114 14.07 -16.40 20.21
CA LEU A 114 15.13 -17.40 20.01
C LEU A 114 14.80 -18.41 18.90
N VAL A 115 13.67 -18.23 18.21
CA VAL A 115 13.26 -19.07 17.09
C VAL A 115 13.29 -18.30 15.78
N SER A 116 13.12 -18.98 14.66
CA SER A 116 12.94 -18.33 13.35
C SER A 116 11.74 -17.39 13.39
N GLN A 117 11.82 -16.31 12.62
CA GLN A 117 10.84 -15.24 12.64
C GLN A 117 10.39 -14.95 11.23
N GLN A 118 9.09 -14.68 11.08
CA GLN A 118 8.51 -14.26 9.81
C GLN A 118 7.55 -13.12 10.04
N PHE A 119 7.65 -12.09 9.19
CA PHE A 119 6.71 -10.97 9.19
C PHE A 119 6.50 -10.45 7.79
N ASP A 120 5.38 -9.78 7.60
CA ASP A 120 5.00 -9.14 6.35
C ASP A 120 4.92 -7.62 6.52
N VAL A 121 5.35 -6.92 5.50
CA VAL A 121 5.15 -5.48 5.34
C VAL A 121 4.28 -5.26 4.11
N TRP A 122 3.21 -4.50 4.29
CA TRP A 122 2.26 -4.15 3.24
C TRP A 122 2.37 -2.67 2.96
N ILE A 123 2.57 -2.31 1.70
CA ILE A 123 2.53 -0.93 1.24
C ILE A 123 1.25 -0.74 0.45
N VAL A 124 0.44 0.24 0.87
CA VAL A 124 -0.87 0.56 0.26
C VAL A 124 -0.84 1.99 -0.23
N ASP A 125 -1.27 2.23 -1.46
CA ASP A 125 -1.42 3.58 -1.99
C ASP A 125 -2.83 4.14 -1.73
N SER A 126 -3.04 5.43 -2.07
CA SER A 126 -4.34 6.09 -1.92
C SER A 126 -5.40 5.61 -2.92
N PHE A 127 -5.01 4.86 -3.95
CA PHE A 127 -5.91 4.27 -4.95
C PHE A 127 -6.32 2.83 -4.61
N GLY A 128 -5.80 2.26 -3.51
CA GLY A 128 -6.11 0.91 -3.07
C GLY A 128 -5.21 -0.18 -3.68
N ASN A 129 -4.14 0.19 -4.38
CA ASN A 129 -3.13 -0.78 -4.78
C ASN A 129 -2.31 -1.19 -3.56
N GLU A 130 -2.00 -2.48 -3.46
CA GLU A 130 -1.29 -3.05 -2.33
C GLU A 130 -0.14 -3.94 -2.80
N LYS A 131 0.99 -3.86 -2.09
CA LYS A 131 2.17 -4.73 -2.27
C LYS A 131 2.59 -5.32 -0.95
N GLN A 132 2.68 -6.64 -0.91
CA GLN A 132 3.17 -7.41 0.24
C GLN A 132 4.62 -7.79 0.03
N ILE A 133 5.43 -7.62 1.07
CA ILE A 133 6.81 -8.04 1.13
C ILE A 133 6.98 -8.89 2.40
N SER A 134 7.41 -10.13 2.23
CA SER A 134 7.62 -11.08 3.34
C SER A 134 9.09 -11.14 3.70
N PHE A 135 9.38 -11.15 4.98
CA PHE A 135 10.70 -11.30 5.56
C PHE A 135 10.75 -12.55 6.43
N GLN A 136 11.84 -13.29 6.29
CA GLN A 136 12.12 -14.46 7.13
C GLN A 136 13.56 -14.39 7.62
N PHE A 137 13.72 -14.54 8.92
CA PHE A 137 15.01 -14.63 9.58
C PHE A 137 15.11 -15.93 10.36
N ASN A 138 16.18 -16.67 10.14
CA ASN A 138 16.55 -17.80 10.99
C ASN A 138 17.15 -17.27 12.29
N ASN A 139 17.02 -18.04 13.37
CA ASN A 139 17.71 -17.69 14.60
C ASN A 139 19.21 -17.90 14.43
N LYS A 140 19.98 -16.86 14.74
CA LYS A 140 21.44 -16.92 14.76
C LYS A 140 21.88 -17.77 15.97
N LYS A 141 22.48 -18.92 15.70
CA LYS A 141 23.02 -19.76 16.78
C LYS A 141 24.13 -19.02 17.51
N LEU A 142 24.02 -18.91 18.84
CA LEU A 142 25.11 -18.46 19.66
C LEU A 142 26.25 -19.47 19.53
N GLY A 143 27.42 -19.00 19.13
CA GLY A 143 28.61 -19.85 19.12
C GLY A 143 28.89 -20.42 20.51
N PRO A 144 29.69 -21.49 20.61
CA PRO A 144 30.04 -22.07 21.91
C PRO A 144 30.70 -21.00 22.80
N ILE A 145 30.20 -20.85 24.03
CA ILE A 145 30.82 -19.98 25.03
C ILE A 145 32.15 -20.65 25.44
N ILE A 146 33.25 -20.12 24.97
CA ILE A 146 34.58 -20.55 25.42
C ILE A 146 34.78 -19.94 26.80
N ILE A 147 34.47 -20.71 27.85
CA ILE A 147 34.86 -20.36 29.24
C ILE A 147 36.34 -20.62 29.32
N GLY A 148 37.14 -19.56 29.21
CA GLY A 148 38.58 -19.65 29.48
C GLY A 148 38.82 -20.02 30.95
N PRO A 149 39.95 -20.70 31.26
CA PRO A 149 40.26 -21.05 32.64
C PRO A 149 40.39 -19.79 33.48
N VAL A 150 39.64 -19.75 34.58
CA VAL A 150 39.81 -18.73 35.65
C VAL A 150 41.18 -18.96 36.28
N ARG A 151 42.08 -17.98 36.18
CA ARG A 151 43.33 -17.94 36.90
C ARG A 151 43.14 -17.35 38.28
#